data_7748e0f448319ffce93feba7ccdd8eaf
#
_entry.id   7748e0f448319ffce93feba7ccdd8eaf
#
_cell.length_a   1.000
_cell.length_b   1.000
_cell.length_c   1.000
_cell.angle_alpha   90.00
_cell.angle_beta   90.00
_cell.angle_gamma   90.00
#
_symmetry.space_group_name_H-M   'P 1'
#
loop_
_entity.id
_entity.type
_entity.pdbx_description
1 polymer ?
#
loop_
_entity_poly.entity_id
_entity_poly.type
_entity_poly.pdbx_seq_one_letter_code
_entity_poly.pdbx_strand_id
1 'polypeptide(L)'
;MQSGKTGRKKPNGRKTGKKSELTLLRQIRLRAAQSSQGALRLGIGDDCALLRPRASEELAVTTDLSIAGRHFNLDWHSPEIIGHRTLARGLSDLAAMGARPVAAFLSLGLPSELVQNAKARSAAPWIERFLDGFLALAEACNTPLAGGDLAESPLVAADIVLIGAVRRGKALLRSGARPGDLLYVTGSLGGAAAGLARLAELAGPTNSDRMRTVRIPAKLSDVLTPHLYPQPRIAQGLGLVRRGLATAALDLSDGLSTDLEHLCEESGVAAEVNAGALPIFPGATLEQALHGGEDYELLFTASPGTHVPRGLAGVPITRIGRMVRRRAGRPAVTLITAGGALPLEARGWEHFA
;
A
#
# COMPACT_ATOMS: atom_id res chain seq x y z
N MET A 1 14.87 -42.10 -69.14
CA MET A 1 15.68 -41.81 -67.93
C MET A 1 15.05 -40.63 -67.20
N GLN A 2 14.28 -40.89 -66.19
CA GLN A 2 13.58 -39.87 -65.39
C GLN A 2 14.29 -39.82 -64.02
N SER A 3 14.86 -38.66 -63.68
CA SER A 3 15.51 -38.41 -62.39
C SER A 3 14.48 -37.87 -61.41
N GLY A 4 14.14 -38.64 -60.38
CA GLY A 4 13.27 -38.24 -59.30
C GLY A 4 13.97 -37.25 -58.37
N LYS A 5 13.38 -36.07 -58.13
CA LYS A 5 13.75 -35.13 -57.06
C LYS A 5 12.95 -35.43 -55.79
N THR A 6 13.62 -36.00 -54.80
CA THR A 6 13.06 -36.18 -53.44
C THR A 6 13.09 -34.83 -52.71
N GLY A 7 11.91 -34.24 -52.54
CA GLY A 7 11.72 -33.05 -51.73
C GLY A 7 11.83 -33.36 -50.23
N ARG A 8 12.90 -32.91 -49.57
CA ARG A 8 13.01 -32.90 -48.12
C ARG A 8 12.03 -31.86 -47.52
N LYS A 9 10.98 -32.32 -46.86
CA LYS A 9 10.14 -31.47 -45.97
C LYS A 9 11.01 -30.96 -44.81
N LYS A 10 11.15 -29.63 -44.68
CA LYS A 10 11.70 -28.98 -43.49
C LYS A 10 10.80 -29.27 -42.29
N PRO A 11 11.35 -29.56 -41.10
CA PRO A 11 10.53 -29.75 -39.94
C PRO A 11 9.86 -28.43 -39.54
N ASN A 12 8.54 -28.50 -39.32
CA ASN A 12 7.72 -27.41 -38.81
C ASN A 12 8.33 -26.91 -37.48
N GLY A 13 8.87 -25.70 -37.49
CA GLY A 13 9.28 -25.02 -36.26
C GLY A 13 8.09 -24.89 -35.34
N ARG A 14 8.13 -25.54 -34.19
CA ARG A 14 7.20 -25.29 -33.08
C ARG A 14 7.21 -23.80 -32.78
N LYS A 15 6.17 -23.07 -33.17
CA LYS A 15 5.91 -21.73 -32.68
C LYS A 15 5.79 -21.85 -31.15
N THR A 16 6.78 -21.34 -30.43
CA THR A 16 6.69 -21.10 -28.99
C THR A 16 5.50 -20.17 -28.81
N GLY A 17 4.39 -20.70 -28.28
CA GLY A 17 3.13 -19.98 -28.22
C GLY A 17 3.26 -18.76 -27.30
N LYS A 18 3.20 -17.57 -27.89
CA LYS A 18 2.95 -16.34 -27.14
C LYS A 18 1.63 -16.55 -26.39
N LYS A 19 1.61 -16.40 -25.05
CA LYS A 19 0.35 -16.33 -24.32
C LYS A 19 -0.42 -15.12 -24.86
N SER A 20 -1.60 -15.36 -25.41
CA SER A 20 -2.45 -14.25 -25.85
C SER A 20 -3.02 -13.54 -24.62
N GLU A 21 -3.29 -12.24 -24.75
CA GLU A 21 -3.99 -11.44 -23.75
C GLU A 21 -5.24 -12.16 -23.22
N LEU A 22 -6.05 -12.72 -24.11
CA LEU A 22 -7.25 -13.50 -23.74
C LEU A 22 -6.96 -14.69 -22.83
N THR A 23 -5.82 -15.38 -23.03
CA THR A 23 -5.43 -16.49 -22.17
C THR A 23 -5.08 -15.99 -20.77
N LEU A 24 -4.39 -14.87 -20.68
CA LEU A 24 -4.01 -14.22 -19.42
C LEU A 24 -5.27 -13.73 -18.68
N LEU A 25 -6.17 -13.02 -19.35
CA LEU A 25 -7.43 -12.55 -18.77
C LEU A 25 -8.29 -13.71 -18.23
N ARG A 26 -8.34 -14.84 -18.95
CA ARG A 26 -9.04 -16.05 -18.45
C ARG A 26 -8.39 -16.59 -17.16
N GLN A 27 -7.07 -16.62 -17.09
CA GLN A 27 -6.36 -17.05 -15.87
C GLN A 27 -6.63 -16.13 -14.70
N ILE A 28 -6.58 -14.80 -14.92
CA ILE A 28 -6.88 -13.79 -13.89
C ILE A 28 -8.31 -13.97 -13.39
N ARG A 29 -9.28 -14.10 -14.32
CA ARG A 29 -10.68 -14.33 -13.97
C ARG A 29 -10.90 -15.56 -13.10
N LEU A 30 -10.28 -16.68 -13.45
CA LEU A 30 -10.38 -17.92 -12.66
C LEU A 30 -9.81 -17.76 -11.25
N ARG A 31 -8.74 -17.03 -11.10
CA ARG A 31 -8.12 -16.75 -9.80
C ARG A 31 -8.95 -15.78 -8.97
N ALA A 32 -9.48 -14.73 -9.58
CA ALA A 32 -10.31 -13.71 -8.94
C ALA A 32 -11.70 -14.23 -8.52
N ALA A 33 -12.26 -15.20 -9.25
CA ALA A 33 -13.62 -15.74 -9.02
C ALA A 33 -13.82 -16.41 -7.65
N GLN A 34 -12.73 -16.74 -6.93
CA GLN A 34 -12.81 -17.40 -5.63
C GLN A 34 -13.28 -16.48 -4.50
N SER A 35 -13.38 -15.16 -4.73
CA SER A 35 -13.59 -14.15 -3.68
C SER A 35 -14.91 -13.34 -3.80
N SER A 36 -15.84 -13.69 -4.71
CA SER A 36 -17.06 -12.90 -4.90
C SER A 36 -18.09 -13.15 -3.79
N GLN A 37 -18.02 -12.35 -2.71
CA GLN A 37 -19.01 -12.34 -1.64
C GLN A 37 -19.35 -10.90 -1.22
N GLY A 38 -20.57 -10.69 -0.71
CA GLY A 38 -20.98 -9.42 -0.10
C GLY A 38 -21.53 -8.40 -1.09
N ALA A 39 -20.96 -7.19 -1.10
CA ALA A 39 -21.44 -6.07 -1.92
C ALA A 39 -21.05 -6.19 -3.40
N LEU A 40 -20.05 -6.96 -3.77
CA LEU A 40 -19.72 -7.26 -5.17
C LEU A 40 -20.71 -8.28 -5.72
N ARG A 41 -21.53 -7.87 -6.69
CA ARG A 41 -22.58 -8.70 -7.34
C ARG A 41 -22.12 -9.32 -8.65
N LEU A 42 -21.29 -8.58 -9.40
CA LEU A 42 -20.69 -9.02 -10.65
C LEU A 42 -19.25 -8.48 -10.67
N GLY A 43 -18.29 -9.35 -10.89
CA GLY A 43 -16.87 -9.01 -11.06
C GLY A 43 -16.39 -9.21 -12.48
N ILE A 44 -15.14 -9.69 -12.64
CA ILE A 44 -14.50 -9.89 -13.94
C ILE A 44 -15.33 -10.84 -14.83
N GLY A 45 -15.64 -10.38 -16.05
CA GLY A 45 -16.28 -11.22 -17.08
C GLY A 45 -17.44 -10.56 -17.80
N ASP A 46 -17.70 -9.30 -17.53
CA ASP A 46 -18.61 -8.41 -18.24
C ASP A 46 -17.93 -7.05 -18.40
N ASP A 47 -18.56 -6.12 -19.13
CA ASP A 47 -18.00 -4.79 -19.40
C ASP A 47 -17.78 -3.96 -18.13
N CYS A 48 -18.58 -4.18 -17.07
CA CYS A 48 -18.48 -3.49 -15.80
C CYS A 48 -18.70 -4.44 -14.61
N ALA A 49 -18.09 -4.12 -13.47
CA ALA A 49 -18.45 -4.72 -12.21
C ALA A 49 -19.73 -4.09 -11.64
N LEU A 50 -20.54 -4.88 -10.94
CA LEU A 50 -21.75 -4.40 -10.26
C LEU A 50 -21.58 -4.48 -8.74
N LEU A 51 -21.72 -3.33 -8.09
CA LEU A 51 -21.61 -3.20 -6.64
C LEU A 51 -22.97 -2.84 -6.04
N ARG A 52 -23.34 -3.46 -4.94
CA ARG A 52 -24.55 -3.16 -4.18
C ARG A 52 -24.20 -2.99 -2.70
N PRO A 53 -23.80 -1.79 -2.24
CA PRO A 53 -23.63 -1.51 -0.82
C PRO A 53 -24.98 -1.62 -0.09
N ARG A 54 -24.96 -1.72 1.23
CA ARG A 54 -26.18 -1.65 2.03
C ARG A 54 -26.77 -0.24 1.96
N ALA A 55 -28.08 -0.11 2.13
CA ALA A 55 -28.76 1.19 2.09
C ALA A 55 -28.24 2.18 3.15
N SER A 56 -27.68 1.68 4.25
CA SER A 56 -27.11 2.48 5.35
C SER A 56 -25.62 2.79 5.17
N GLU A 57 -25.01 2.38 4.06
CA GLU A 57 -23.59 2.59 3.76
C GLU A 57 -23.42 3.66 2.67
N GLU A 58 -22.27 4.28 2.66
CA GLU A 58 -21.71 5.08 1.58
C GLU A 58 -20.40 4.46 1.13
N LEU A 59 -20.00 4.74 -0.11
CA LEU A 59 -18.79 4.19 -0.70
C LEU A 59 -17.62 5.17 -0.51
N ALA A 60 -16.50 4.65 -0.03
CA ALA A 60 -15.20 5.30 -0.09
C ALA A 60 -14.45 4.75 -1.31
N VAL A 61 -13.87 5.63 -2.12
CA VAL A 61 -13.11 5.26 -3.31
C VAL A 61 -11.75 5.92 -3.24
N THR A 62 -10.70 5.16 -3.48
CA THR A 62 -9.33 5.66 -3.60
C THR A 62 -8.65 5.10 -4.84
N THR A 63 -7.63 5.80 -5.33
CA THR A 63 -6.77 5.37 -6.43
C THR A 63 -5.31 5.56 -6.04
N ASP A 64 -4.45 4.64 -6.47
CA ASP A 64 -3.03 4.69 -6.20
C ASP A 64 -2.23 4.17 -7.40
N LEU A 65 -1.32 4.99 -7.91
CA LEU A 65 -0.45 4.65 -9.02
C LEU A 65 0.95 4.28 -8.51
N SER A 66 1.41 3.08 -8.84
CA SER A 66 2.75 2.59 -8.55
C SER A 66 3.56 2.42 -9.84
N ILE A 67 4.74 3.06 -9.92
CA ILE A 67 5.57 3.11 -11.13
C ILE A 67 6.97 2.58 -10.81
N ALA A 68 7.49 1.71 -11.67
CA ALA A 68 8.87 1.21 -11.59
C ALA A 68 9.88 2.37 -11.63
N GLY A 69 10.91 2.30 -10.79
CA GLY A 69 11.92 3.33 -10.63
C GLY A 69 11.50 4.51 -9.73
N ARG A 70 10.25 4.53 -9.24
CA ARG A 70 9.75 5.52 -8.27
C ARG A 70 9.26 4.85 -6.98
N HIS A 71 8.27 3.98 -7.07
CA HIS A 71 7.63 3.33 -5.92
C HIS A 71 8.21 1.96 -5.61
N PHE A 72 8.89 1.37 -6.58
CA PHE A 72 9.60 0.10 -6.45
C PHE A 72 10.70 -0.03 -7.51
N ASN A 73 11.69 -0.87 -7.24
CA ASN A 73 12.76 -1.21 -8.18
C ASN A 73 12.65 -2.70 -8.53
N LEU A 74 12.61 -3.01 -9.83
CA LEU A 74 12.50 -4.39 -10.32
C LEU A 74 13.71 -5.27 -9.95
N ASP A 75 14.87 -4.66 -9.68
CA ASP A 75 16.07 -5.37 -9.24
C ASP A 75 16.02 -5.71 -7.74
N TRP A 76 15.26 -4.97 -6.96
CA TRP A 76 15.21 -5.10 -5.50
C TRP A 76 13.99 -5.86 -5.02
N HIS A 77 12.87 -5.70 -5.70
CA HIS A 77 11.58 -6.22 -5.30
C HIS A 77 11.16 -7.38 -6.22
N SER A 78 10.84 -8.51 -5.64
CA SER A 78 10.23 -9.59 -6.39
C SER A 78 8.82 -9.21 -6.87
N PRO A 79 8.31 -9.84 -7.94
CA PRO A 79 6.97 -9.55 -8.42
C PRO A 79 5.89 -9.69 -7.35
N GLU A 80 6.01 -10.67 -6.45
CA GLU A 80 5.06 -10.89 -5.34
C GLU A 80 5.07 -9.71 -4.36
N ILE A 81 6.26 -9.19 -4.05
CA ILE A 81 6.40 -8.01 -3.19
C ILE A 81 5.75 -6.81 -3.84
N ILE A 82 5.97 -6.59 -5.14
CA ILE A 82 5.38 -5.46 -5.88
C ILE A 82 3.85 -5.58 -5.88
N GLY A 83 3.30 -6.77 -6.14
CA GLY A 83 1.86 -7.02 -6.10
C GLY A 83 1.25 -6.76 -4.73
N HIS A 84 1.87 -7.24 -3.66
CA HIS A 84 1.45 -6.98 -2.28
C HIS A 84 1.45 -5.48 -1.97
N ARG A 85 2.56 -4.77 -2.22
CA ARG A 85 2.71 -3.34 -1.94
C ARG A 85 1.72 -2.50 -2.74
N THR A 86 1.49 -2.84 -4.01
CA THR A 86 0.50 -2.15 -4.85
C THR A 86 -0.88 -2.15 -4.20
N LEU A 87 -1.35 -3.29 -3.68
CA LEU A 87 -2.65 -3.36 -3.04
C LEU A 87 -2.66 -2.74 -1.63
N ALA A 88 -1.56 -2.89 -0.88
CA ALA A 88 -1.45 -2.42 0.50
C ALA A 88 -1.65 -0.90 0.62
N ARG A 89 -1.16 -0.13 -0.36
CA ARG A 89 -1.28 1.34 -0.40
C ARG A 89 -2.74 1.77 -0.32
N GLY A 90 -3.56 1.39 -1.27
CA GLY A 90 -4.96 1.81 -1.26
C GLY A 90 -5.80 1.14 -0.15
N LEU A 91 -5.40 -0.05 0.33
CA LEU A 91 -6.02 -0.62 1.54
C LEU A 91 -5.74 0.24 2.77
N SER A 92 -4.60 0.91 2.83
CA SER A 92 -4.26 1.84 3.90
C SER A 92 -5.21 3.04 3.93
N ASP A 93 -5.54 3.61 2.78
CA ASP A 93 -6.54 4.69 2.67
C ASP A 93 -7.90 4.25 3.19
N LEU A 94 -8.35 3.04 2.81
CA LEU A 94 -9.60 2.50 3.32
C LEU A 94 -9.57 2.29 4.84
N ALA A 95 -8.43 1.86 5.37
CA ALA A 95 -8.23 1.73 6.82
C ALA A 95 -8.31 3.09 7.52
N ALA A 96 -7.68 4.12 6.96
CA ALA A 96 -7.71 5.49 7.47
C ALA A 96 -9.12 6.04 7.59
N MET A 97 -9.96 5.75 6.59
CA MET A 97 -11.39 6.13 6.58
C MET A 97 -12.27 5.23 7.44
N GLY A 98 -11.72 4.13 7.99
CA GLY A 98 -12.50 3.11 8.70
C GLY A 98 -13.50 2.41 7.80
N ALA A 99 -13.21 2.33 6.51
CA ALA A 99 -14.04 1.69 5.50
C ALA A 99 -13.70 0.20 5.37
N ARG A 100 -14.73 -0.63 5.28
CA ARG A 100 -14.62 -2.05 4.98
C ARG A 100 -14.34 -2.22 3.48
N PRO A 101 -13.24 -2.90 3.08
CA PRO A 101 -13.00 -3.16 1.68
C PRO A 101 -14.17 -3.92 1.00
N VAL A 102 -14.42 -3.61 -0.27
CA VAL A 102 -15.52 -4.18 -1.06
C VAL A 102 -15.01 -4.77 -2.36
N ALA A 103 -14.16 -4.05 -3.08
CA ALA A 103 -13.60 -4.48 -4.35
C ALA A 103 -12.31 -3.74 -4.67
N ALA A 104 -11.43 -4.40 -5.41
CA ALA A 104 -10.25 -3.83 -6.04
C ALA A 104 -10.36 -3.91 -7.56
N PHE A 105 -9.82 -2.91 -8.26
CA PHE A 105 -9.61 -2.89 -9.69
C PHE A 105 -8.12 -2.62 -9.94
N LEU A 106 -7.53 -3.32 -10.92
CA LEU A 106 -6.10 -3.24 -11.20
C LEU A 106 -5.88 -2.95 -12.68
N SER A 107 -5.34 -1.79 -13.01
CA SER A 107 -4.81 -1.49 -14.35
C SER A 107 -3.30 -1.69 -14.35
N LEU A 108 -2.79 -2.54 -15.24
CA LEU A 108 -1.39 -2.96 -15.24
C LEU A 108 -0.76 -2.77 -16.62
N GLY A 109 0.16 -1.82 -16.72
CA GLY A 109 1.04 -1.62 -17.88
C GLY A 109 2.33 -2.43 -17.69
N LEU A 110 2.70 -3.25 -18.69
CA LEU A 110 3.86 -4.13 -18.60
C LEU A 110 4.65 -4.19 -19.92
N PRO A 111 5.99 -4.24 -19.85
CA PRO A 111 6.79 -4.70 -20.98
C PRO A 111 6.41 -6.12 -21.39
N SER A 112 6.34 -6.38 -22.70
CA SER A 112 5.92 -7.68 -23.25
C SER A 112 6.76 -8.86 -22.76
N GLU A 113 8.03 -8.62 -22.44
CA GLU A 113 8.97 -9.64 -21.93
C GLU A 113 8.55 -10.21 -20.57
N LEU A 114 7.87 -9.40 -19.74
CA LEU A 114 7.40 -9.80 -18.42
C LEU A 114 6.11 -10.64 -18.46
N VAL A 115 5.38 -10.56 -19.56
CA VAL A 115 4.19 -11.37 -19.83
C VAL A 115 4.55 -12.73 -20.43
N GLN A 116 5.63 -12.77 -21.22
CA GLN A 116 6.06 -13.95 -21.95
C GLN A 116 7.18 -14.66 -21.20
N ASN A 117 7.02 -15.95 -20.92
CA ASN A 117 8.09 -16.77 -20.36
C ASN A 117 9.23 -16.97 -21.38
N ALA A 118 10.12 -16.01 -21.52
CA ALA A 118 11.10 -16.03 -22.58
C ALA A 118 12.32 -16.96 -22.31
N LYS A 119 12.70 -17.28 -21.07
CA LYS A 119 14.03 -17.90 -20.86
C LYS A 119 14.19 -18.93 -19.72
N ALA A 120 13.21 -19.18 -18.87
CA ALA A 120 13.38 -20.16 -17.79
C ALA A 120 12.29 -21.24 -17.81
N ARG A 121 12.70 -22.50 -18.06
CA ARG A 121 11.81 -23.66 -18.10
C ARG A 121 11.14 -24.01 -16.74
N SER A 122 11.41 -23.28 -15.67
CA SER A 122 10.99 -23.65 -14.30
C SER A 122 10.37 -22.54 -13.45
N ALA A 123 10.32 -21.27 -13.89
CA ALA A 123 9.72 -20.19 -13.11
C ALA A 123 8.41 -19.70 -13.72
N ALA A 124 7.42 -19.40 -12.88
CA ALA A 124 6.19 -18.74 -13.33
C ALA A 124 6.48 -17.35 -13.94
N PRO A 125 5.68 -16.88 -14.93
CA PRO A 125 5.81 -15.55 -15.49
C PRO A 125 5.76 -14.46 -14.42
N TRP A 126 6.43 -13.31 -14.69
CA TRP A 126 6.46 -12.18 -13.75
C TRP A 126 5.06 -11.76 -13.31
N ILE A 127 4.12 -11.66 -14.26
CA ILE A 127 2.73 -11.25 -13.97
C ILE A 127 1.99 -12.26 -13.07
N GLU A 128 2.22 -13.56 -13.23
CA GLU A 128 1.59 -14.56 -12.38
C GLU A 128 2.07 -14.43 -10.93
N ARG A 129 3.37 -14.19 -10.73
CA ARG A 129 3.98 -13.96 -9.43
C ARG A 129 3.53 -12.62 -8.81
N PHE A 130 3.39 -11.56 -9.62
CA PHE A 130 2.79 -10.30 -9.16
C PHE A 130 1.37 -10.53 -8.61
N LEU A 131 0.56 -11.26 -9.37
CA LEU A 131 -0.79 -11.61 -8.95
C LEU A 131 -0.82 -12.53 -7.73
N ASP A 132 0.19 -13.37 -7.50
CA ASP A 132 0.31 -14.17 -6.27
C ASP A 132 0.37 -13.27 -5.04
N GLY A 133 1.25 -12.27 -5.05
CA GLY A 133 1.37 -11.32 -3.94
C GLY A 133 0.14 -10.42 -3.78
N PHE A 134 -0.41 -9.92 -4.87
CA PHE A 134 -1.62 -9.10 -4.87
C PHE A 134 -2.83 -9.86 -4.30
N LEU A 135 -3.11 -11.05 -4.83
CA LEU A 135 -4.29 -11.83 -4.46
C LEU A 135 -4.18 -12.43 -3.05
N ALA A 136 -2.97 -12.75 -2.58
CA ALA A 136 -2.77 -13.20 -1.20
C ALA A 136 -3.19 -12.12 -0.19
N LEU A 137 -2.81 -10.85 -0.41
CA LEU A 137 -3.25 -9.75 0.44
C LEU A 137 -4.74 -9.45 0.24
N ALA A 138 -5.24 -9.53 -1.00
CA ALA A 138 -6.65 -9.33 -1.32
C ALA A 138 -7.55 -10.32 -0.56
N GLU A 139 -7.15 -11.59 -0.51
CA GLU A 139 -7.84 -12.63 0.26
C GLU A 139 -7.79 -12.34 1.77
N ALA A 140 -6.61 -12.04 2.31
CA ALA A 140 -6.43 -11.72 3.73
C ALA A 140 -7.28 -10.51 4.19
N CYS A 141 -7.51 -9.54 3.28
CA CYS A 141 -8.30 -8.34 3.55
C CYS A 141 -9.75 -8.42 3.04
N ASN A 142 -10.19 -9.58 2.53
CA ASN A 142 -11.51 -9.78 1.92
C ASN A 142 -11.84 -8.72 0.85
N THR A 143 -10.87 -8.46 -0.04
CA THR A 143 -10.94 -7.43 -1.09
C THR A 143 -10.85 -8.09 -2.46
N PRO A 144 -11.94 -8.62 -3.03
CA PRO A 144 -11.90 -9.31 -4.31
C PRO A 144 -11.44 -8.39 -5.43
N LEU A 145 -10.59 -8.92 -6.33
CA LEU A 145 -10.27 -8.27 -7.60
C LEU A 145 -11.50 -8.37 -8.53
N ALA A 146 -12.12 -7.23 -8.80
CA ALA A 146 -13.40 -7.15 -9.49
C ALA A 146 -13.30 -6.71 -10.95
N GLY A 147 -12.14 -6.18 -11.36
CA GLY A 147 -11.93 -5.69 -12.71
C GLY A 147 -10.54 -5.10 -12.89
N GLY A 148 -10.32 -4.47 -14.03
CA GLY A 148 -9.08 -3.77 -14.35
C GLY A 148 -8.76 -3.81 -15.83
N ASP A 149 -7.54 -3.43 -16.18
CA ASP A 149 -7.07 -3.38 -17.56
C ASP A 149 -5.64 -3.90 -17.67
N LEU A 150 -5.26 -4.37 -18.86
CA LEU A 150 -3.90 -4.81 -19.17
C LEU A 150 -3.44 -4.13 -20.45
N ALA A 151 -2.29 -3.47 -20.41
CA ALA A 151 -1.71 -2.83 -21.56
C ALA A 151 -0.22 -3.14 -21.71
N GLU A 152 0.28 -3.17 -22.93
CA GLU A 152 1.71 -3.14 -23.18
C GLU A 152 2.26 -1.73 -22.89
N SER A 153 3.34 -1.67 -22.13
CA SER A 153 3.96 -0.41 -21.69
C SER A 153 5.48 -0.57 -21.68
N PRO A 154 6.26 0.50 -21.93
CA PRO A 154 7.73 0.43 -21.85
C PRO A 154 8.25 0.24 -20.43
N LEU A 155 7.43 0.48 -19.40
CA LEU A 155 7.78 0.29 -17.99
C LEU A 155 6.63 -0.37 -17.24
N VAL A 156 6.92 -0.92 -16.06
CA VAL A 156 5.89 -1.46 -15.18
C VAL A 156 5.18 -0.31 -14.47
N ALA A 157 3.89 -0.22 -14.67
CA ALA A 157 3.00 0.69 -13.96
C ALA A 157 1.76 -0.08 -13.49
N ALA A 158 1.41 0.05 -12.23
CA ALA A 158 0.24 -0.58 -11.64
C ALA A 158 -0.60 0.50 -10.97
N ASP A 159 -1.80 0.72 -11.50
CA ASP A 159 -2.80 1.60 -10.92
C ASP A 159 -3.91 0.77 -10.30
N ILE A 160 -4.30 1.12 -9.08
CA ILE A 160 -5.39 0.46 -8.38
C ILE A 160 -6.51 1.46 -8.11
N VAL A 161 -7.73 0.97 -8.22
CA VAL A 161 -8.92 1.63 -7.68
C VAL A 161 -9.49 0.70 -6.61
N LEU A 162 -9.60 1.18 -5.38
CA LEU A 162 -10.22 0.43 -4.30
C LEU A 162 -11.55 1.07 -3.90
N ILE A 163 -12.51 0.21 -3.64
CA ILE A 163 -13.83 0.60 -3.15
C ILE A 163 -14.03 -0.04 -1.78
N GLY A 164 -14.30 0.82 -0.81
CA GLY A 164 -14.72 0.45 0.54
C GLY A 164 -16.15 0.89 0.81
N ALA A 165 -16.72 0.37 1.89
CA ALA A 165 -18.02 0.78 2.39
C ALA A 165 -17.94 1.15 3.88
N VAL A 166 -18.55 2.26 4.25
CA VAL A 166 -18.63 2.75 5.62
C VAL A 166 -20.07 3.15 5.93
N ARG A 167 -20.50 3.07 7.19
CA ARG A 167 -21.82 3.56 7.58
C ARG A 167 -21.93 5.06 7.27
N ARG A 168 -23.04 5.47 6.67
CA ARG A 168 -23.28 6.86 6.29
C ARG A 168 -23.02 7.82 7.44
N GLY A 169 -22.18 8.84 7.18
CA GLY A 169 -21.75 9.84 8.17
C GLY A 169 -20.86 9.29 9.29
N LYS A 170 -20.20 8.13 9.09
CA LYS A 170 -19.29 7.53 10.06
C LYS A 170 -17.86 7.34 9.55
N ALA A 171 -17.57 7.77 8.32
CA ALA A 171 -16.20 7.79 7.83
C ALA A 171 -15.31 8.64 8.74
N LEU A 172 -14.12 8.16 9.04
CA LEU A 172 -13.08 8.96 9.67
C LEU A 172 -12.55 9.95 8.65
N LEU A 173 -12.37 11.19 9.04
CA LEU A 173 -11.89 12.26 8.18
C LEU A 173 -10.60 12.84 8.76
N ARG A 174 -9.81 13.48 7.92
CA ARG A 174 -8.68 14.33 8.36
C ARG A 174 -9.15 15.56 9.12
N SER A 175 -10.35 16.04 8.81
CA SER A 175 -11.02 17.16 9.46
C SER A 175 -11.87 16.67 10.62
N GLY A 176 -11.64 17.14 11.81
CA GLY A 176 -12.43 16.76 13.00
C GLY A 176 -11.66 16.82 14.30
N ALA A 177 -10.33 16.94 14.22
CA ALA A 177 -9.48 17.15 15.38
C ALA A 177 -9.75 18.51 16.01
N ARG A 178 -9.68 18.57 17.34
CA ARG A 178 -9.95 19.79 18.12
C ARG A 178 -8.80 20.08 19.07
N PRO A 179 -8.53 21.35 19.40
CA PRO A 179 -7.58 21.67 20.46
C PRO A 179 -7.95 20.94 21.76
N GLY A 180 -6.97 20.25 22.34
CA GLY A 180 -7.15 19.41 23.53
C GLY A 180 -7.26 17.92 23.22
N ASP A 181 -7.57 17.51 21.99
CA ASP A 181 -7.55 16.10 21.59
C ASP A 181 -6.18 15.51 21.78
N LEU A 182 -6.12 14.24 22.16
CA LEU A 182 -4.89 13.47 22.29
C LEU A 182 -4.55 12.81 20.96
N LEU A 183 -3.26 12.80 20.62
CA LEU A 183 -2.74 12.26 19.35
C LEU A 183 -2.17 10.86 19.57
N TYR A 184 -2.59 9.93 18.74
CA TYR A 184 -2.21 8.50 18.81
C TYR A 184 -1.73 7.98 17.48
N VAL A 185 -0.89 6.94 17.54
CA VAL A 185 -0.47 6.17 16.38
C VAL A 185 -0.60 4.66 16.66
N THR A 186 -0.93 3.88 15.65
CA THR A 186 -0.86 2.42 15.70
C THR A 186 0.55 1.92 15.41
N GLY A 187 0.90 0.71 15.87
CA GLY A 187 2.13 0.01 15.54
C GLY A 187 3.41 0.75 15.89
N SER A 188 4.35 0.81 14.93
CA SER A 188 5.66 1.46 15.06
C SER A 188 6.06 2.21 13.80
N LEU A 189 6.90 3.24 13.93
CA LEU A 189 7.26 4.19 12.90
C LEU A 189 8.70 4.03 12.41
N GLY A 190 8.94 4.34 11.13
CA GLY A 190 10.25 4.34 10.51
C GLY A 190 10.70 2.97 10.03
N GLY A 191 9.87 1.93 10.20
CA GLY A 191 10.20 0.57 9.82
C GLY A 191 10.35 0.39 8.32
N ALA A 192 9.47 1.01 7.52
CA ALA A 192 9.56 0.96 6.07
C ALA A 192 10.80 1.68 5.54
N ALA A 193 11.11 2.86 6.05
CA ALA A 193 12.32 3.62 5.67
C ALA A 193 13.60 2.91 6.07
N ALA A 194 13.66 2.31 7.26
CA ALA A 194 14.81 1.50 7.70
C ALA A 194 14.99 0.26 6.81
N GLY A 195 13.89 -0.42 6.48
CA GLY A 195 13.88 -1.56 5.57
C GLY A 195 14.36 -1.19 4.17
N LEU A 196 13.90 -0.07 3.61
CA LEU A 196 14.35 0.44 2.31
C LEU A 196 15.85 0.75 2.30
N ALA A 197 16.34 1.46 3.32
CA ALA A 197 17.76 1.77 3.45
C ALA A 197 18.61 0.47 3.50
N ARG A 198 18.17 -0.51 4.27
CA ARG A 198 18.85 -1.80 4.36
C ARG A 198 18.79 -2.59 3.06
N LEU A 199 17.69 -2.53 2.33
CA LEU A 199 17.54 -3.16 1.03
C LEU A 199 18.49 -2.54 -0.01
N ALA A 200 18.61 -1.22 0.00
CA ALA A 200 19.55 -0.49 -0.86
C ALA A 200 21.01 -0.87 -0.59
N GLU A 201 21.41 -1.03 0.67
CA GLU A 201 22.73 -1.52 1.06
C GLU A 201 23.01 -2.93 0.51
N LEU A 202 22.02 -3.83 0.59
CA LEU A 202 22.13 -5.21 0.09
C LEU A 202 22.21 -5.27 -1.44
N ALA A 203 21.52 -4.37 -2.12
CA ALA A 203 21.51 -4.29 -3.57
C ALA A 203 22.87 -3.80 -4.12
N GLY A 204 23.55 -2.93 -3.37
CA GLY A 204 24.75 -2.26 -3.83
C GLY A 204 24.50 -1.28 -4.98
N PRO A 205 25.55 -0.70 -5.57
CA PRO A 205 25.40 0.21 -6.70
C PRO A 205 24.76 -0.52 -7.90
N THR A 206 23.71 0.06 -8.44
CA THR A 206 23.02 -0.41 -9.66
C THR A 206 23.91 -0.22 -10.86
N ASN A 207 24.69 -1.23 -11.18
CA ASN A 207 25.60 -1.24 -12.33
C ASN A 207 25.37 -2.51 -13.14
N SER A 208 24.19 -2.69 -13.75
CA SER A 208 24.06 -3.81 -14.69
C SER A 208 22.81 -3.79 -15.56
N ASP A 209 23.00 -4.09 -16.84
CA ASP A 209 22.00 -4.50 -17.83
C ASP A 209 21.25 -5.81 -17.48
N ARG A 210 21.33 -6.29 -16.26
CA ARG A 210 20.74 -7.56 -15.83
C ARG A 210 19.89 -7.37 -14.59
N MET A 211 18.59 -7.55 -14.71
CA MET A 211 17.65 -7.69 -13.60
C MET A 211 18.14 -8.79 -12.63
N ARG A 212 18.64 -8.39 -11.48
CA ARG A 212 19.09 -9.30 -10.41
C ARG A 212 18.23 -9.03 -9.17
N THR A 213 17.26 -9.88 -8.94
CA THR A 213 16.50 -9.81 -7.69
C THR A 213 17.44 -10.00 -6.49
N VAL A 214 17.44 -9.07 -5.57
CA VAL A 214 18.24 -9.12 -4.34
C VAL A 214 17.86 -10.36 -3.54
N ARG A 215 18.86 -11.19 -3.21
CA ARG A 215 18.63 -12.33 -2.31
C ARG A 215 18.61 -11.85 -0.86
N ILE A 216 17.45 -11.91 -0.24
CA ILE A 216 17.24 -11.51 1.14
C ILE A 216 17.70 -12.65 2.06
N PRO A 217 18.70 -12.43 2.95
CA PRO A 217 19.07 -13.37 3.98
C PRO A 217 17.93 -13.55 4.98
N ALA A 218 17.63 -14.80 5.40
CA ALA A 218 16.53 -15.09 6.34
C ALA A 218 16.61 -14.28 7.64
N LYS A 219 17.81 -14.06 8.18
CA LYS A 219 18.06 -13.26 9.40
C LYS A 219 17.70 -11.79 9.29
N LEU A 220 17.46 -11.27 8.08
CA LEU A 220 17.08 -9.87 7.83
C LEU A 220 15.62 -9.72 7.43
N SER A 221 14.83 -10.80 7.39
CA SER A 221 13.43 -10.76 7.00
C SER A 221 12.63 -9.78 7.87
N ASP A 222 12.80 -9.82 9.18
CA ASP A 222 12.03 -9.01 10.13
C ASP A 222 12.31 -7.52 9.97
N VAL A 223 13.55 -7.13 9.67
CA VAL A 223 13.95 -5.73 9.43
C VAL A 223 13.39 -5.22 8.09
N LEU A 224 13.32 -6.08 7.07
CA LEU A 224 12.86 -5.72 5.74
C LEU A 224 11.33 -5.82 5.59
N THR A 225 10.67 -6.61 6.44
CA THR A 225 9.22 -6.87 6.34
C THR A 225 8.36 -5.60 6.32
N PRO A 226 8.58 -4.55 7.14
CA PRO A 226 7.77 -3.35 7.08
C PRO A 226 7.78 -2.69 5.70
N HIS A 227 8.92 -2.69 5.00
CA HIS A 227 9.04 -2.16 3.66
C HIS A 227 8.49 -3.12 2.59
N LEU A 228 8.83 -4.42 2.66
CA LEU A 228 8.52 -5.38 1.61
C LEU A 228 7.05 -5.85 1.64
N TYR A 229 6.49 -6.00 2.83
CA TYR A 229 5.15 -6.53 3.08
C TYR A 229 4.39 -5.66 4.08
N PRO A 230 4.15 -4.35 3.78
CA PRO A 230 3.40 -3.48 4.67
C PRO A 230 2.01 -4.06 4.96
N GLN A 231 1.54 -3.87 6.19
CA GLN A 231 0.28 -4.44 6.68
C GLN A 231 -0.77 -3.33 6.85
N PRO A 232 -1.73 -3.19 5.93
CA PRO A 232 -2.78 -2.17 6.06
C PRO A 232 -3.61 -2.38 7.33
N ARG A 233 -3.90 -1.31 8.05
CA ARG A 233 -4.55 -1.33 9.37
C ARG A 233 -6.08 -1.40 9.29
N ILE A 234 -6.63 -2.24 8.40
CA ILE A 234 -8.09 -2.37 8.16
C ILE A 234 -8.85 -2.69 9.44
N ALA A 235 -8.41 -3.70 10.20
CA ALA A 235 -9.09 -4.11 11.43
C ALA A 235 -9.06 -3.00 12.49
N GLN A 236 -7.98 -2.21 12.53
CA GLN A 236 -7.81 -1.07 13.43
C GLN A 236 -8.75 0.07 13.02
N GLY A 237 -8.77 0.47 11.75
CA GLY A 237 -9.67 1.51 11.24
C GLY A 237 -11.14 1.18 11.48
N LEU A 238 -11.57 -0.04 11.15
CA LEU A 238 -12.91 -0.53 11.46
C LEU A 238 -13.20 -0.51 12.96
N GLY A 239 -12.20 -0.83 13.77
CA GLY A 239 -12.31 -0.79 15.23
C GLY A 239 -12.47 0.62 15.78
N LEU A 240 -11.75 1.60 15.24
CA LEU A 240 -11.87 3.01 15.59
C LEU A 240 -13.29 3.53 15.31
N VAL A 241 -13.84 3.25 14.14
CA VAL A 241 -15.21 3.63 13.76
C VAL A 241 -16.24 2.94 14.65
N ARG A 242 -16.15 1.62 14.79
CA ARG A 242 -17.14 0.84 15.54
C ARG A 242 -17.26 1.25 17.00
N ARG A 243 -16.14 1.65 17.61
CA ARG A 243 -16.07 2.07 19.01
C ARG A 243 -16.20 3.59 19.20
N GLY A 244 -16.23 4.37 18.12
CA GLY A 244 -16.28 5.83 18.19
C GLY A 244 -15.06 6.43 18.90
N LEU A 245 -13.86 5.89 18.66
CA LEU A 245 -12.65 6.29 19.40
C LEU A 245 -11.99 7.54 18.83
N ALA A 246 -12.06 7.75 17.51
CA ALA A 246 -11.32 8.80 16.83
C ALA A 246 -12.19 10.01 16.50
N THR A 247 -11.63 11.21 16.64
CA THR A 247 -12.20 12.49 16.19
C THR A 247 -11.72 12.86 14.80
N ALA A 248 -10.48 12.50 14.43
CA ALA A 248 -9.93 12.58 13.09
C ALA A 248 -8.94 11.43 12.88
N ALA A 249 -8.69 11.03 11.63
CA ALA A 249 -7.70 10.01 11.31
C ALA A 249 -7.17 10.17 9.88
N LEU A 250 -5.97 9.66 9.65
CA LEU A 250 -5.35 9.37 8.36
C LEU A 250 -4.36 8.22 8.51
N ASP A 251 -3.82 7.70 7.41
CA ASP A 251 -2.68 6.78 7.43
C ASP A 251 -1.36 7.54 7.23
N LEU A 252 -0.26 6.89 7.59
CA LEU A 252 1.09 7.43 7.44
C LEU A 252 1.72 6.84 6.17
N SER A 253 1.60 7.56 5.07
CA SER A 253 2.13 7.21 3.75
C SER A 253 3.38 8.00 3.37
N ASP A 254 3.41 9.31 3.70
CA ASP A 254 4.51 10.21 3.35
C ASP A 254 5.47 10.47 4.52
N GLY A 255 5.09 10.07 5.71
CA GLY A 255 5.83 10.21 6.97
C GLY A 255 5.13 11.12 7.96
N LEU A 256 5.34 10.85 9.26
CA LEU A 256 4.63 11.51 10.35
C LEU A 256 4.66 13.05 10.24
N SER A 257 5.77 13.66 9.84
CA SER A 257 5.89 15.11 9.76
C SER A 257 4.94 15.73 8.72
N THR A 258 4.85 15.12 7.54
CA THR A 258 4.01 15.59 6.42
C THR A 258 2.54 15.26 6.67
N ASP A 259 2.24 14.00 7.03
CA ASP A 259 0.87 13.54 7.21
C ASP A 259 0.18 14.22 8.40
N LEU A 260 0.91 14.48 9.50
CA LEU A 260 0.37 15.23 10.62
C LEU A 260 0.13 16.71 10.29
N GLU A 261 0.95 17.31 9.44
CA GLU A 261 0.71 18.68 8.97
C GLU A 261 -0.58 18.75 8.15
N HIS A 262 -0.84 17.79 7.27
CA HIS A 262 -2.11 17.65 6.54
C HIS A 262 -3.32 17.52 7.48
N LEU A 263 -3.22 16.69 8.53
CA LEU A 263 -4.28 16.58 9.52
C LEU A 263 -4.53 17.90 10.25
N CYS A 264 -3.44 18.62 10.61
CA CYS A 264 -3.53 19.93 11.25
C CYS A 264 -4.21 20.96 10.35
N GLU A 265 -3.89 20.97 9.05
CA GLU A 265 -4.49 21.88 8.07
C GLU A 265 -5.96 21.62 7.88
N GLU A 266 -6.35 20.38 7.60
CA GLU A 266 -7.75 19.97 7.37
C GLU A 266 -8.63 20.19 8.60
N SER A 267 -8.06 20.11 9.79
CA SER A 267 -8.76 20.34 11.05
C SER A 267 -8.66 21.78 11.58
N GLY A 268 -7.83 22.65 10.98
CA GLY A 268 -7.62 24.02 11.44
C GLY A 268 -6.94 24.13 12.81
N VAL A 269 -6.09 23.14 13.17
CA VAL A 269 -5.42 23.04 14.47
C VAL A 269 -3.89 22.96 14.30
N ALA A 270 -3.17 22.86 15.39
CA ALA A 270 -1.75 22.55 15.46
C ALA A 270 -1.51 21.34 16.36
N ALA A 271 -0.34 20.74 16.31
CA ALA A 271 0.02 19.58 17.10
C ALA A 271 1.32 19.75 17.88
N GLU A 272 1.38 19.14 19.05
CA GLU A 272 2.61 18.91 19.82
C GLU A 272 2.88 17.40 19.87
N VAL A 273 4.04 16.98 19.39
CA VAL A 273 4.49 15.57 19.36
C VAL A 273 5.61 15.40 20.37
N ASN A 274 5.52 14.41 21.22
CA ASN A 274 6.58 14.05 22.17
C ASN A 274 7.55 13.05 21.52
N ALA A 275 8.77 13.48 21.21
CA ALA A 275 9.80 12.63 20.60
C ALA A 275 10.07 11.35 21.40
N GLY A 276 10.08 11.46 22.75
CA GLY A 276 10.33 10.32 23.64
C GLY A 276 9.18 9.33 23.75
N ALA A 277 8.00 9.67 23.21
CA ALA A 277 6.83 8.80 23.19
C ALA A 277 6.61 8.10 21.83
N LEU A 278 7.41 8.42 20.81
CA LEU A 278 7.27 7.79 19.49
C LEU A 278 7.61 6.30 19.56
N PRO A 279 6.75 5.42 19.06
CA PRO A 279 7.03 3.98 18.98
C PRO A 279 7.93 3.70 17.76
N ILE A 280 9.23 3.97 17.90
CA ILE A 280 10.20 3.78 16.82
C ILE A 280 10.41 2.28 16.57
N PHE A 281 10.37 1.87 15.31
CA PHE A 281 10.63 0.48 14.90
C PHE A 281 12.08 0.08 15.30
N PRO A 282 12.30 -1.16 15.83
CA PRO A 282 13.63 -1.61 16.21
C PRO A 282 14.64 -1.53 15.04
N GLY A 283 15.68 -0.73 15.23
CA GLY A 283 16.69 -0.46 14.19
C GLY A 283 16.42 0.75 13.29
N ALA A 284 15.25 1.39 13.40
CA ALA A 284 15.00 2.69 12.78
C ALA A 284 15.54 3.83 13.63
N THR A 285 15.87 4.94 12.98
CA THR A 285 16.27 6.20 13.62
C THR A 285 15.05 7.09 13.90
N LEU A 286 15.22 8.10 14.77
CA LEU A 286 14.18 9.13 14.96
C LEU A 286 13.84 9.86 13.66
N GLU A 287 14.83 10.17 12.84
CA GLU A 287 14.66 10.81 11.53
C GLU A 287 13.77 9.95 10.61
N GLN A 288 14.02 8.64 10.56
CA GLN A 288 13.19 7.72 9.79
C GLN A 288 11.76 7.61 10.34
N ALA A 289 11.58 7.66 11.65
CA ALA A 289 10.26 7.63 12.29
C ALA A 289 9.46 8.93 12.07
N LEU A 290 10.14 10.07 11.90
CA LEU A 290 9.48 11.37 11.66
C LEU A 290 9.19 11.62 10.18
N HIS A 291 10.11 11.24 9.30
CA HIS A 291 10.09 11.65 7.89
C HIS A 291 10.04 10.46 6.91
N GLY A 292 10.20 9.24 7.40
CA GLY A 292 10.11 8.04 6.56
C GLY A 292 8.67 7.74 6.18
N GLY A 293 8.42 7.57 4.88
CA GLY A 293 7.11 7.19 4.38
C GLY A 293 6.89 5.67 4.39
N GLU A 294 5.69 5.28 3.94
CA GLU A 294 5.26 3.90 3.69
C GLU A 294 5.11 2.99 4.93
N ASP A 295 5.00 3.57 6.13
CA ASP A 295 4.72 2.79 7.34
C ASP A 295 3.27 2.25 7.36
N TYR A 296 2.33 2.94 6.70
CA TYR A 296 0.91 2.58 6.61
C TYR A 296 0.26 2.29 7.98
N GLU A 297 0.74 2.95 9.02
CA GLU A 297 0.12 2.99 10.34
C GLU A 297 -1.00 4.05 10.35
N LEU A 298 -1.95 3.94 11.28
CA LEU A 298 -2.98 4.96 11.46
C LEU A 298 -2.53 6.00 12.48
N LEU A 299 -2.56 7.27 12.07
CA LEU A 299 -2.49 8.43 12.94
C LEU A 299 -3.92 8.90 13.22
N PHE A 300 -4.30 9.06 14.48
CA PHE A 300 -5.63 9.52 14.82
C PHE A 300 -5.66 10.37 16.09
N THR A 301 -6.68 11.18 16.18
CA THR A 301 -6.94 11.99 17.38
C THR A 301 -8.16 11.45 18.13
N ALA A 302 -8.19 11.64 19.44
CA ALA A 302 -9.30 11.29 20.30
C ALA A 302 -9.52 12.34 21.37
N SER A 303 -10.78 12.61 21.74
CA SER A 303 -11.07 13.55 22.82
C SER A 303 -10.48 13.08 24.16
N PRO A 304 -10.09 13.98 25.07
CA PRO A 304 -9.45 13.61 26.34
C PRO A 304 -10.25 12.66 27.22
N GLY A 305 -11.59 12.69 27.08
CA GLY A 305 -12.49 11.80 27.82
C GLY A 305 -12.65 10.40 27.21
N THR A 306 -12.10 10.17 26.01
CA THR A 306 -12.22 8.87 25.33
C THR A 306 -11.19 7.88 25.89
N HIS A 307 -11.65 6.74 26.37
CA HIS A 307 -10.75 5.65 26.78
C HIS A 307 -10.23 4.90 25.54
N VAL A 308 -9.06 5.31 25.04
CA VAL A 308 -8.36 4.62 23.96
C VAL A 308 -7.59 3.42 24.53
N PRO A 309 -7.82 2.18 24.07
CA PRO A 309 -7.12 1.01 24.57
C PRO A 309 -5.65 1.02 24.14
N ARG A 310 -4.78 0.33 24.87
CA ARG A 310 -3.36 0.19 24.54
C ARG A 310 -3.08 -0.65 23.28
N GLY A 311 -4.11 -1.27 22.73
CA GLY A 311 -4.02 -2.07 21.51
C GLY A 311 -5.41 -2.33 20.93
N LEU A 312 -5.45 -2.53 19.61
CA LEU A 312 -6.67 -2.79 18.85
C LEU A 312 -6.38 -3.86 17.80
N ALA A 313 -7.16 -4.93 17.80
CA ALA A 313 -6.99 -6.05 16.89
C ALA A 313 -5.52 -6.55 16.80
N GLY A 314 -4.85 -6.71 17.93
CA GLY A 314 -3.48 -7.21 18.02
C GLY A 314 -2.37 -6.19 17.74
N VAL A 315 -2.70 -4.95 17.35
CA VAL A 315 -1.72 -3.90 17.09
C VAL A 315 -1.67 -2.92 18.26
N PRO A 316 -0.49 -2.55 18.80
CA PRO A 316 -0.34 -1.55 19.83
C PRO A 316 -0.87 -0.18 19.39
N ILE A 317 -1.35 0.61 20.35
CA ILE A 317 -1.71 2.02 20.16
C ILE A 317 -0.91 2.84 21.17
N THR A 318 -0.18 3.82 20.66
CA THR A 318 0.66 4.70 21.47
C THR A 318 0.20 6.15 21.38
N ARG A 319 0.02 6.79 22.54
CA ARG A 319 -0.19 8.24 22.59
C ARG A 319 1.14 8.94 22.38
N ILE A 320 1.23 9.74 21.31
CA ILE A 320 2.46 10.43 20.92
C ILE A 320 2.41 11.94 21.12
N GLY A 321 1.24 12.52 21.46
CA GLY A 321 1.14 13.96 21.57
C GLY A 321 -0.28 14.45 21.88
N ARG A 322 -0.54 15.68 21.46
CA ARG A 322 -1.86 16.34 21.59
C ARG A 322 -2.05 17.40 20.51
N MET A 323 -3.31 17.70 20.24
CA MET A 323 -3.71 18.82 19.38
C MET A 323 -3.82 20.10 20.19
N VAL A 324 -3.35 21.19 19.62
CA VAL A 324 -3.37 22.51 20.25
C VAL A 324 -4.00 23.55 19.32
N ARG A 325 -4.36 24.72 19.86
CA ARG A 325 -4.89 25.80 19.04
C ARG A 325 -3.84 26.31 18.03
N ARG A 326 -4.21 26.37 16.76
CA ARG A 326 -3.36 27.00 15.73
C ARG A 326 -3.20 28.50 16.04
N ARG A 327 -1.96 29.00 15.91
CA ARG A 327 -1.60 30.42 16.14
C ARG A 327 -0.82 30.94 14.94
N ALA A 328 -1.17 32.14 14.46
CA ALA A 328 -0.41 32.77 13.39
C ALA A 328 1.07 32.93 13.77
N GLY A 329 1.95 32.68 12.80
CA GLY A 329 3.41 32.75 13.00
C GLY A 329 4.02 31.63 13.85
N ARG A 330 3.25 30.60 14.19
CA ARG A 330 3.75 29.38 14.86
C ARG A 330 3.67 28.19 13.92
N PRO A 331 4.61 27.21 14.06
CA PRO A 331 4.59 26.00 13.25
C PRO A 331 3.28 25.21 13.46
N ALA A 332 2.83 24.51 12.42
CA ALA A 332 1.68 23.62 12.51
C ALA A 332 1.97 22.43 13.43
N VAL A 333 3.19 21.91 13.41
CA VAL A 333 3.64 20.81 14.25
C VAL A 333 4.88 21.22 15.05
N THR A 334 4.88 20.90 16.33
CA THR A 334 6.01 21.15 17.25
C THR A 334 6.47 19.82 17.84
N LEU A 335 7.76 19.51 17.72
CA LEU A 335 8.40 18.36 18.35
C LEU A 335 8.90 18.75 19.73
N ILE A 336 8.44 18.07 20.76
CA ILE A 336 8.87 18.24 22.15
C ILE A 336 9.96 17.21 22.43
N THR A 337 11.15 17.69 22.73
CA THR A 337 12.33 16.89 23.07
C THR A 337 12.80 17.21 24.49
N ALA A 338 13.76 16.43 24.99
CA ALA A 338 14.43 16.76 26.28
C ALA A 338 15.13 18.11 26.26
N GLY A 339 15.58 18.57 25.08
CA GLY A 339 16.26 19.87 24.88
C GLY A 339 15.29 21.04 24.64
N GLY A 340 13.98 20.81 24.62
CA GLY A 340 12.97 21.83 24.39
C GLY A 340 12.06 21.57 23.21
N ALA A 341 11.30 22.59 22.81
CA ALA A 341 10.34 22.54 21.73
C ALA A 341 10.96 23.04 20.42
N LEU A 342 10.87 22.28 19.36
CA LEU A 342 11.41 22.57 18.03
C LEU A 342 10.30 22.51 16.98
N PRO A 343 10.31 23.36 15.94
CA PRO A 343 9.45 23.17 14.77
C PRO A 343 9.70 21.78 14.17
N LEU A 344 8.65 21.06 13.82
CA LEU A 344 8.73 19.86 13.00
C LEU A 344 8.24 20.23 11.60
N GLU A 345 9.19 20.42 10.70
CA GLU A 345 8.90 20.74 9.30
C GLU A 345 8.52 19.47 8.54
N ALA A 346 7.56 19.57 7.61
CA ALA A 346 7.25 18.52 6.68
C ALA A 346 8.46 18.24 5.77
N ARG A 347 9.03 17.05 5.87
CA ARG A 347 10.18 16.58 5.07
C ARG A 347 9.98 15.14 4.64
N GLY A 348 8.74 14.71 4.57
CA GLY A 348 8.37 13.40 4.04
C GLY A 348 8.50 13.34 2.52
N TRP A 349 7.93 12.29 1.95
CA TRP A 349 7.98 12.10 0.51
C TRP A 349 7.11 13.15 -0.21
N GLU A 350 7.62 13.71 -1.30
CA GLU A 350 6.90 14.64 -2.17
C GLU A 350 7.21 14.31 -3.64
N HIS A 351 6.15 14.21 -4.46
CA HIS A 351 6.29 14.11 -5.91
C HIS A 351 6.59 15.48 -6.50
N PHE A 352 7.49 15.54 -7.45
CA PHE A 352 7.89 16.76 -8.18
C PHE A 352 8.68 17.78 -7.36
N ALA A 353 9.21 17.40 -6.17
CA ALA A 353 10.13 18.20 -5.38
C ALA A 353 11.57 18.13 -5.91
#